data_2f7fd8c3d612219b2b38f2bd33ac1535
#
_entry.id   2f7fd8c3d612219b2b38f2bd33ac1535
#
_cell.length_a   1.000
_cell.length_b   1.000
_cell.length_c   1.000
_cell.angle_alpha   90.00
_cell.angle_beta   90.00
_cell.angle_gamma   90.00
#
_symmetry.space_group_name_H-M   'P 1'
#
loop_
_entity.id
_entity.type
_entity.pdbx_description
1 polymer ?
#
loop_
_entity_poly.entity_id
_entity_poly.type
_entity_poly.pdbx_seq_one_letter_code
_entity_poly.pdbx_strand_id
1 'polypeptide(L)'
;YTASQGLLLMIPNMYKIAGELLPCVFHVSARTVSTHALNIFGDHSDVMACRQTGFAMLCEGNVQEVMDLAPVAHLAAIEGRVPFLNFFDGFRTSHEIQKVAVWDYDDLKEMCDMDAVAAFRKHALNPERPNMRGSHENGDIFFQHREACNSYYTALPDVVEKYMGKINEKLGTDYQLFNYYGAADADRVIIAMGSICDVAEEVIDYLNANGCLLYTSDAADDSL
;
A
#
# COMPACT_ATOMS: atom_id res chain seq x y z
N TYR A 1 -12.00 -5.34 -3.52
CA TYR A 1 -11.82 -5.92 -2.17
C TYR A 1 -11.66 -7.43 -2.30
N THR A 2 -10.64 -8.00 -1.65
CA THR A 2 -10.32 -9.43 -1.76
C THR A 2 -9.49 -9.92 -0.57
N ALA A 3 -9.20 -11.24 -0.56
CA ALA A 3 -8.36 -11.89 0.44
C ALA A 3 -7.84 -13.24 -0.12
N SER A 4 -6.68 -13.71 0.37
CA SER A 4 -6.16 -15.07 0.16
C SER A 4 -6.20 -15.53 -1.32
N GLN A 5 -6.81 -16.67 -1.62
CA GLN A 5 -6.90 -17.22 -2.98
C GLN A 5 -7.55 -16.25 -3.98
N GLY A 6 -8.50 -15.42 -3.54
CA GLY A 6 -9.14 -14.44 -4.40
C GLY A 6 -8.13 -13.42 -4.95
N LEU A 7 -7.16 -12.99 -4.11
CA LEU A 7 -6.06 -12.14 -4.56
C LEU A 7 -5.15 -12.89 -5.54
N LEU A 8 -4.77 -14.12 -5.23
CA LEU A 8 -3.87 -14.91 -6.08
C LEU A 8 -4.45 -15.17 -7.47
N LEU A 9 -5.77 -15.30 -7.60
CA LEU A 9 -6.44 -15.45 -8.90
C LEU A 9 -6.31 -14.21 -9.80
N MET A 10 -6.00 -13.06 -9.20
CA MET A 10 -5.84 -11.78 -9.94
C MET A 10 -4.41 -11.51 -10.40
N ILE A 11 -3.42 -12.29 -9.96
CA ILE A 11 -1.99 -12.06 -10.26
C ILE A 11 -1.72 -11.81 -11.75
N PRO A 12 -2.25 -12.57 -12.71
CA PRO A 12 -2.00 -12.28 -14.13
C PRO A 12 -2.50 -10.91 -14.55
N ASN A 13 -3.65 -10.48 -14.02
CA ASN A 13 -4.22 -9.16 -14.29
C ASN A 13 -3.44 -8.06 -13.57
N MET A 14 -2.89 -8.34 -12.39
CA MET A 14 -2.07 -7.38 -11.65
C MET A 14 -0.81 -7.01 -12.44
N TYR A 15 -0.10 -7.99 -13.00
CA TYR A 15 1.03 -7.71 -13.90
C TYR A 15 0.62 -6.81 -15.08
N LYS A 16 -0.57 -7.02 -15.62
CA LYS A 16 -1.10 -6.23 -16.73
C LYS A 16 -1.41 -4.79 -16.31
N ILE A 17 -2.09 -4.62 -15.19
CA ILE A 17 -2.46 -3.31 -14.63
C ILE A 17 -1.19 -2.50 -14.33
N ALA A 18 -0.23 -3.10 -13.66
CA ALA A 18 1.04 -2.45 -13.33
C ALA A 18 1.86 -2.12 -14.57
N GLY A 19 1.97 -3.06 -15.52
CA GLY A 19 2.72 -2.88 -16.77
C GLY A 19 2.16 -1.79 -17.67
N GLU A 20 0.85 -1.54 -17.62
CA GLU A 20 0.21 -0.43 -18.35
C GLU A 20 0.15 0.88 -17.55
N LEU A 21 0.71 0.94 -16.36
CA LEU A 21 0.72 2.11 -15.46
C LEU A 21 -0.71 2.64 -15.23
N LEU A 22 -1.62 1.73 -14.87
CA LEU A 22 -3.01 2.07 -14.60
C LEU A 22 -3.22 2.31 -13.11
N PRO A 23 -3.77 3.45 -12.69
CA PRO A 23 -4.14 3.67 -11.31
C PRO A 23 -5.23 2.69 -10.89
N CYS A 24 -4.92 1.91 -9.86
CA CYS A 24 -5.82 0.90 -9.31
C CYS A 24 -5.45 0.67 -7.85
N VAL A 25 -6.43 0.41 -6.99
CA VAL A 25 -6.20 0.05 -5.59
C VAL A 25 -6.95 -1.23 -5.27
N PHE A 26 -6.23 -2.22 -4.77
CA PHE A 26 -6.81 -3.42 -4.19
C PHE A 26 -6.77 -3.31 -2.68
N HIS A 27 -7.92 -3.28 -2.03
CA HIS A 27 -8.02 -3.39 -0.58
C HIS A 27 -8.07 -4.86 -0.19
N VAL A 28 -7.09 -5.28 0.60
CA VAL A 28 -6.87 -6.68 0.92
C VAL A 28 -6.90 -6.91 2.41
N SER A 29 -7.82 -7.74 2.85
CA SER A 29 -7.82 -8.31 4.20
C SER A 29 -6.89 -9.53 4.16
N ALA A 30 -5.59 -9.30 4.41
CA ALA A 30 -4.55 -10.29 4.19
C ALA A 30 -4.75 -11.55 5.06
N ARG A 31 -4.71 -12.72 4.45
CA ARG A 31 -4.94 -14.01 5.11
C ARG A 31 -4.01 -15.08 4.59
N THR A 32 -3.77 -16.07 5.44
CA THR A 32 -3.07 -17.31 5.06
C THR A 32 -3.62 -17.89 3.76
N VAL A 33 -2.74 -18.18 2.82
CA VAL A 33 -3.10 -18.93 1.62
C VAL A 33 -3.48 -20.34 2.01
N SER A 34 -4.66 -20.81 1.59
CA SER A 34 -5.11 -22.17 1.85
C SER A 34 -4.19 -23.20 1.18
N THR A 35 -3.70 -24.15 1.96
CA THR A 35 -2.83 -25.24 1.52
C THR A 35 -3.48 -26.57 1.88
N HIS A 36 -2.96 -27.31 2.88
CA HIS A 36 -3.60 -28.53 3.40
C HIS A 36 -4.93 -28.24 4.14
N ALA A 37 -5.09 -27.02 4.64
CA ALA A 37 -6.31 -26.54 5.30
C ALA A 37 -6.47 -25.05 5.11
N LEU A 38 -7.66 -24.53 5.36
CA LEU A 38 -7.96 -23.11 5.46
C LEU A 38 -7.60 -22.61 6.86
N ASN A 39 -6.99 -21.41 6.92
CA ASN A 39 -6.83 -20.65 8.14
C ASN A 39 -7.36 -19.23 7.92
N ILE A 40 -8.19 -18.74 8.84
CA ILE A 40 -8.84 -17.43 8.73
C ILE A 40 -8.04 -16.30 9.37
N PHE A 41 -7.03 -16.63 10.16
CA PHE A 41 -6.22 -15.60 10.84
C PHE A 41 -5.34 -14.82 9.89
N GLY A 42 -4.95 -13.60 10.32
CA GLY A 42 -4.06 -12.71 9.60
C GLY A 42 -2.72 -13.37 9.31
N ASP A 43 -2.28 -13.22 8.08
CA ASP A 43 -1.02 -13.71 7.56
C ASP A 43 -0.77 -12.98 6.24
N HIS A 44 0.48 -12.67 5.93
CA HIS A 44 0.81 -11.91 4.73
C HIS A 44 1.22 -12.78 3.54
N SER A 45 1.03 -14.09 3.59
CA SER A 45 1.44 -14.99 2.51
C SER A 45 0.76 -14.70 1.17
N ASP A 46 -0.48 -14.22 1.18
CA ASP A 46 -1.22 -13.85 -0.02
C ASP A 46 -0.67 -12.57 -0.67
N VAL A 47 -0.47 -11.50 0.10
CA VAL A 47 0.10 -10.23 -0.41
C VAL A 47 1.57 -10.39 -0.79
N MET A 48 2.35 -11.17 -0.02
CA MET A 48 3.74 -11.47 -0.36
C MET A 48 3.88 -12.29 -1.64
N ALA A 49 2.91 -13.15 -1.97
CA ALA A 49 2.86 -13.84 -3.27
C ALA A 49 2.68 -12.85 -4.42
N CYS A 50 2.12 -11.67 -4.17
CA CYS A 50 1.87 -10.64 -5.17
C CYS A 50 2.97 -9.58 -5.28
N ARG A 51 4.00 -9.60 -4.42
CA ARG A 51 5.03 -8.55 -4.33
C ARG A 51 5.79 -8.28 -5.64
N GLN A 52 5.83 -9.26 -6.54
CA GLN A 52 6.53 -9.13 -7.83
C GLN A 52 5.66 -8.59 -8.96
N THR A 53 4.37 -8.32 -8.71
CA THR A 53 3.42 -7.90 -9.75
C THR A 53 3.61 -6.47 -10.22
N GLY A 54 4.36 -5.65 -9.46
CA GLY A 54 4.54 -4.22 -9.72
C GLY A 54 3.50 -3.34 -9.03
N PHE A 55 2.68 -3.89 -8.13
CA PHE A 55 1.85 -3.10 -7.22
C PHE A 55 2.71 -2.57 -6.07
N ALA A 56 2.58 -1.30 -5.75
CA ALA A 56 3.07 -0.76 -4.48
C ALA A 56 2.26 -1.34 -3.32
N MET A 57 2.89 -1.53 -2.19
CA MET A 57 2.27 -2.17 -1.03
C MET A 57 2.20 -1.18 0.13
N LEU A 58 0.99 -0.96 0.65
CA LEU A 58 0.74 -0.12 1.83
C LEU A 58 0.04 -0.96 2.88
N CYS A 59 0.67 -1.09 4.05
CA CYS A 59 0.18 -1.92 5.15
C CYS A 59 -0.31 -1.06 6.30
N GLU A 60 -1.49 -1.36 6.81
CA GLU A 60 -2.08 -0.69 7.95
C GLU A 60 -2.12 -1.60 9.18
N GLY A 61 -1.83 -1.04 10.36
CA GLY A 61 -1.80 -1.76 11.65
C GLY A 61 -3.17 -1.90 12.29
N ASN A 62 -4.04 -0.91 12.17
CA ASN A 62 -5.33 -0.85 12.86
C ASN A 62 -6.44 -0.23 12.01
N VAL A 63 -7.67 -0.23 12.53
CA VAL A 63 -8.87 0.21 11.78
C VAL A 63 -8.84 1.70 11.44
N GLN A 64 -8.27 2.54 12.31
CA GLN A 64 -8.15 3.97 12.02
C GLN A 64 -7.13 4.22 10.91
N GLU A 65 -6.00 3.54 10.92
CA GLU A 65 -5.01 3.62 9.83
C GLU A 65 -5.60 3.19 8.49
N VAL A 66 -6.41 2.12 8.47
CA VAL A 66 -7.13 1.71 7.24
C VAL A 66 -8.01 2.84 6.71
N MET A 67 -8.70 3.57 7.59
CA MET A 67 -9.53 4.71 7.20
C MET A 67 -8.69 5.88 6.67
N ASP A 68 -7.54 6.13 7.28
CA ASP A 68 -6.71 7.30 6.99
C ASP A 68 -5.78 7.09 5.81
N LEU A 69 -5.21 5.89 5.65
CA LEU A 69 -4.22 5.59 4.60
C LEU A 69 -4.83 5.05 3.30
N ALA A 70 -6.06 4.52 3.32
CA ALA A 70 -6.75 4.16 2.09
C ALA A 70 -6.83 5.33 1.08
N PRO A 71 -7.15 6.58 1.48
CA PRO A 71 -7.04 7.73 0.59
C PRO A 71 -5.64 7.97 0.03
N VAL A 72 -4.57 7.74 0.82
CA VAL A 72 -3.19 7.85 0.32
C VAL A 72 -2.98 6.93 -0.86
N ALA A 73 -3.35 5.65 -0.72
CA ALA A 73 -3.22 4.67 -1.80
C ALA A 73 -3.95 5.10 -3.08
N HIS A 74 -5.17 5.62 -2.96
CA HIS A 74 -5.95 6.10 -4.12
C HIS A 74 -5.34 7.35 -4.76
N LEU A 75 -4.98 8.34 -3.96
CA LEU A 75 -4.44 9.61 -4.44
C LEU A 75 -3.05 9.42 -5.07
N ALA A 76 -2.20 8.62 -4.43
CA ALA A 76 -0.88 8.27 -4.93
C ALA A 76 -0.96 7.42 -6.22
N ALA A 77 -1.91 6.48 -6.30
CA ALA A 77 -2.11 5.70 -7.52
C ALA A 77 -2.52 6.59 -8.71
N ILE A 78 -3.38 7.59 -8.49
CA ILE A 78 -3.83 8.51 -9.54
C ILE A 78 -2.65 9.37 -10.04
N GLU A 79 -1.90 9.98 -9.14
CA GLU A 79 -0.78 10.86 -9.50
C GLU A 79 0.42 10.08 -10.00
N GLY A 80 0.84 9.06 -9.25
CA GLY A 80 2.04 8.26 -9.54
C GLY A 80 1.86 7.23 -10.65
N ARG A 81 0.62 6.92 -11.05
CA ARG A 81 0.28 5.92 -12.08
C ARG A 81 0.80 4.51 -11.77
N VAL A 82 1.01 4.21 -10.49
CA VAL A 82 1.37 2.88 -9.99
C VAL A 82 0.20 2.34 -9.18
N PRO A 83 -0.25 1.10 -9.42
CA PRO A 83 -1.32 0.52 -8.64
C PRO A 83 -0.86 0.12 -7.24
N PHE A 84 -1.81 0.05 -6.30
CA PHE A 84 -1.55 -0.27 -4.90
C PHE A 84 -2.26 -1.53 -4.43
N LEU A 85 -1.57 -2.33 -3.63
CA LEU A 85 -2.13 -3.22 -2.64
C LEU A 85 -2.18 -2.45 -1.30
N ASN A 86 -3.37 -2.06 -0.90
CA ASN A 86 -3.65 -1.46 0.40
C ASN A 86 -4.18 -2.58 1.30
N PHE A 87 -3.42 -3.01 2.30
CA PHE A 87 -3.75 -4.22 3.03
C PHE A 87 -3.56 -4.09 4.53
N PHE A 88 -4.33 -4.86 5.25
CA PHE A 88 -4.33 -4.99 6.70
C PHE A 88 -4.57 -6.44 7.09
N ASP A 89 -4.34 -6.79 8.35
CA ASP A 89 -4.49 -8.16 8.82
C ASP A 89 -5.96 -8.61 8.78
N GLY A 90 -6.21 -9.67 8.02
CA GLY A 90 -7.50 -10.32 7.97
C GLY A 90 -7.85 -10.99 9.28
N PHE A 91 -9.13 -11.03 9.62
CA PHE A 91 -9.70 -11.46 10.90
C PHE A 91 -9.29 -10.57 12.08
N ARG A 92 -8.02 -10.27 12.26
CA ARG A 92 -7.54 -9.40 13.33
C ARG A 92 -8.12 -7.99 13.18
N THR A 93 -7.63 -7.20 12.25
CA THR A 93 -8.10 -5.84 11.98
C THR A 93 -9.48 -5.82 11.32
N SER A 94 -9.76 -6.73 10.38
CA SER A 94 -11.04 -6.74 9.64
C SER A 94 -12.27 -7.08 10.47
N HIS A 95 -12.13 -7.65 11.66
CA HIS A 95 -13.22 -8.01 12.56
C HIS A 95 -13.24 -7.19 13.85
N GLU A 96 -12.33 -6.24 13.99
CA GLU A 96 -12.37 -5.31 15.11
C GLU A 96 -13.55 -4.35 14.98
N ILE A 97 -14.18 -4.08 16.13
CA ILE A 97 -15.25 -3.10 16.25
C ILE A 97 -14.66 -1.91 16.99
N GLN A 98 -14.31 -0.88 16.25
CA GLN A 98 -13.74 0.35 16.80
C GLN A 98 -14.54 1.57 16.36
N LYS A 99 -14.49 2.61 17.19
CA LYS A 99 -14.97 3.93 16.81
C LYS A 99 -13.86 4.63 16.05
N VAL A 100 -14.09 4.97 14.79
CA VAL A 100 -13.13 5.66 13.93
C VAL A 100 -13.62 7.05 13.56
N ALA A 101 -12.69 7.98 13.37
CA ALA A 101 -12.95 9.23 12.68
C ALA A 101 -13.11 8.93 11.19
N VAL A 102 -14.09 9.55 10.55
CA VAL A 102 -14.33 9.39 9.11
C VAL A 102 -14.01 10.67 8.36
N TRP A 103 -13.56 10.53 7.12
CA TRP A 103 -13.26 11.65 6.25
C TRP A 103 -14.49 12.46 5.86
N ASP A 104 -14.32 13.76 5.74
CA ASP A 104 -15.22 14.58 4.94
C ASP A 104 -14.88 14.40 3.46
N TYR A 105 -15.91 14.19 2.63
CA TYR A 105 -15.72 14.03 1.19
C TYR A 105 -15.16 15.28 0.49
N ASP A 106 -15.43 16.47 1.03
CA ASP A 106 -14.88 17.70 0.48
C ASP A 106 -13.36 17.79 0.71
N ASP A 107 -12.86 17.31 1.85
CA ASP A 107 -11.42 17.19 2.11
C ASP A 107 -10.73 16.22 1.13
N LEU A 108 -11.32 15.06 0.90
CA LEU A 108 -10.79 14.09 -0.07
C LEU A 108 -10.76 14.65 -1.47
N LYS A 109 -11.79 15.39 -1.85
CA LYS A 109 -11.89 16.04 -3.16
C LYS A 109 -10.84 17.15 -3.34
N GLU A 110 -10.59 17.94 -2.30
CA GLU A 110 -9.56 18.98 -2.31
C GLU A 110 -8.15 18.41 -2.50
N MET A 111 -7.87 17.24 -1.90
CA MET A 111 -6.58 16.58 -2.02
C MET A 111 -6.34 15.93 -3.39
N CYS A 112 -7.40 15.65 -4.15
CA CYS A 112 -7.32 14.92 -5.41
C CYS A 112 -6.69 15.79 -6.52
N ASP A 113 -5.65 15.26 -7.17
CA ASP A 113 -5.07 15.86 -8.37
C ASP A 113 -5.99 15.62 -9.59
N MET A 114 -6.84 16.63 -9.88
CA MET A 114 -7.79 16.56 -10.99
C MET A 114 -7.12 16.66 -12.36
N ASP A 115 -5.91 17.21 -12.47
CA ASP A 115 -5.14 17.23 -13.71
C ASP A 115 -4.61 15.83 -14.03
N ALA A 116 -4.15 15.10 -13.01
CA ALA A 116 -3.78 13.69 -13.16
C ALA A 116 -4.98 12.81 -13.56
N VAL A 117 -6.16 13.06 -12.98
CA VAL A 117 -7.41 12.40 -13.39
C VAL A 117 -7.75 12.70 -14.85
N ALA A 118 -7.64 13.96 -15.27
CA ALA A 118 -7.91 14.36 -16.65
C ALA A 118 -6.89 13.73 -17.62
N ALA A 119 -5.61 13.71 -17.25
CA ALA A 119 -4.56 13.07 -18.02
C ALA A 119 -4.82 11.56 -18.19
N PHE A 120 -5.20 10.87 -17.11
CA PHE A 120 -5.57 9.45 -17.19
C PHE A 120 -6.76 9.21 -18.11
N ARG A 121 -7.83 9.99 -17.99
CA ARG A 121 -9.01 9.89 -18.86
C ARG A 121 -8.67 10.13 -20.33
N LYS A 122 -7.73 11.01 -20.63
CA LYS A 122 -7.26 11.29 -21.98
C LYS A 122 -6.58 10.07 -22.64
N HIS A 123 -6.00 9.19 -21.83
CA HIS A 123 -5.38 7.94 -22.29
C HIS A 123 -6.38 6.78 -22.42
N ALA A 124 -7.64 6.95 -22.04
CA ALA A 124 -8.65 5.92 -22.20
C ALA A 124 -8.85 5.55 -23.69
N LEU A 125 -9.18 4.29 -23.93
CA LEU A 125 -9.53 3.81 -25.28
C LEU A 125 -10.74 4.59 -25.79
N ASN A 126 -10.59 5.19 -26.96
CA ASN A 126 -11.65 5.99 -27.59
C ASN A 126 -11.65 5.73 -29.10
N PRO A 127 -12.78 5.31 -29.68
CA PRO A 127 -12.87 5.04 -31.12
C PRO A 127 -12.62 6.28 -32.01
N GLU A 128 -12.89 7.49 -31.51
CA GLU A 128 -12.57 8.73 -32.23
C GLU A 128 -11.08 9.07 -32.23
N ARG A 129 -10.33 8.51 -31.30
CA ARG A 129 -8.88 8.64 -31.18
C ARG A 129 -8.29 7.26 -30.86
N PRO A 130 -8.24 6.37 -31.86
CA PRO A 130 -7.82 5.01 -31.66
C PRO A 130 -6.37 4.97 -31.14
N ASN A 131 -6.14 4.18 -30.10
CA ASN A 131 -4.84 3.92 -29.53
C ASN A 131 -4.72 2.44 -29.22
N MET A 132 -3.54 1.89 -29.40
CA MET A 132 -3.26 0.48 -29.11
C MET A 132 -2.43 0.39 -27.84
N ARG A 133 -2.89 -0.43 -26.89
CA ARG A 133 -2.17 -0.74 -25.65
C ARG A 133 -2.21 -2.23 -25.39
N GLY A 134 -1.19 -2.72 -24.67
CA GLY A 134 -1.15 -4.10 -24.25
C GLY A 134 -1.05 -5.09 -25.40
N SER A 135 -0.53 -4.67 -26.52
CA SER A 135 -0.27 -5.49 -27.70
C SER A 135 0.92 -6.42 -27.50
N HIS A 136 1.33 -7.12 -28.56
CA HIS A 136 2.55 -7.91 -28.58
C HIS A 136 3.74 -7.01 -28.96
N GLU A 137 4.84 -7.15 -28.25
CA GLU A 137 6.11 -6.49 -28.54
C GLU A 137 7.21 -7.54 -28.65
N ASN A 138 8.10 -7.34 -29.61
CA ASN A 138 9.31 -8.16 -29.75
C ASN A 138 10.39 -7.69 -28.77
N GLY A 139 11.42 -8.53 -28.55
CA GLY A 139 12.49 -8.24 -27.61
C GLY A 139 13.31 -6.98 -27.90
N ASP A 140 13.22 -6.44 -29.12
CA ASP A 140 13.91 -5.23 -29.56
C ASP A 140 13.32 -3.93 -28.93
N ILE A 141 12.03 -3.94 -28.59
CA ILE A 141 11.34 -2.79 -27.99
C ILE A 141 10.78 -3.07 -26.59
N PHE A 142 10.51 -4.32 -26.25
CA PHE A 142 9.94 -4.71 -24.96
C PHE A 142 10.80 -4.25 -23.78
N PHE A 143 12.12 -4.43 -23.87
CA PHE A 143 13.05 -4.04 -22.82
C PHE A 143 13.03 -2.52 -22.58
N GLN A 144 13.06 -1.70 -23.63
CA GLN A 144 13.03 -0.25 -23.52
C GLN A 144 11.73 0.25 -22.88
N HIS A 145 10.60 -0.37 -23.19
CA HIS A 145 9.33 -0.01 -22.56
C HIS A 145 9.29 -0.41 -21.08
N ARG A 146 9.89 -1.55 -20.73
CA ARG A 146 10.04 -1.94 -19.31
C ARG A 146 10.92 -0.97 -18.54
N GLU A 147 12.06 -0.56 -19.11
CA GLU A 147 12.96 0.42 -18.50
C GLU A 147 12.29 1.79 -18.34
N ALA A 148 11.48 2.22 -19.29
CA ALA A 148 10.74 3.48 -19.20
C ALA A 148 9.79 3.56 -17.99
N CYS A 149 9.34 2.44 -17.45
CA CYS A 149 8.50 2.39 -16.26
C CYS A 149 9.26 2.78 -14.98
N ASN A 150 10.59 2.64 -14.93
CA ASN A 150 11.38 2.85 -13.71
C ASN A 150 11.23 4.25 -13.13
N SER A 151 11.06 5.28 -13.98
CA SER A 151 10.86 6.66 -13.52
C SER A 151 9.62 6.84 -12.63
N TYR A 152 8.55 6.09 -12.90
CA TYR A 152 7.33 6.12 -12.08
C TYR A 152 7.56 5.50 -10.71
N TYR A 153 8.24 4.35 -10.67
CA TYR A 153 8.56 3.68 -9.41
C TYR A 153 9.56 4.48 -8.56
N THR A 154 10.56 5.09 -9.20
CA THR A 154 11.54 5.94 -8.50
C THR A 154 10.89 7.18 -7.86
N ALA A 155 9.88 7.77 -8.51
CA ALA A 155 9.18 8.94 -7.99
C ALA A 155 8.08 8.60 -6.97
N LEU A 156 7.67 7.32 -6.87
CA LEU A 156 6.51 6.94 -6.07
C LEU A 156 6.64 7.22 -4.57
N PRO A 157 7.78 6.96 -3.90
CA PRO A 157 7.94 7.27 -2.48
C PRO A 157 7.63 8.74 -2.16
N ASP A 158 8.17 9.67 -2.94
CA ASP A 158 7.93 11.11 -2.75
C ASP A 158 6.44 11.48 -2.91
N VAL A 159 5.75 10.80 -3.85
CA VAL A 159 4.30 10.99 -4.06
C VAL A 159 3.50 10.46 -2.85
N VAL A 160 3.88 9.32 -2.29
CA VAL A 160 3.23 8.76 -1.11
C VAL A 160 3.46 9.67 0.11
N GLU A 161 4.70 10.08 0.37
CA GLU A 161 5.04 11.01 1.46
C GLU A 161 4.28 12.34 1.35
N LYS A 162 4.15 12.87 0.14
CA LYS A 162 3.33 14.06 -0.13
C LYS A 162 1.90 13.90 0.34
N TYR A 163 1.26 12.76 0.05
CA TYR A 163 -0.13 12.51 0.46
C TYR A 163 -0.26 12.15 1.93
N MET A 164 0.69 11.41 2.51
CA MET A 164 0.78 11.22 3.95
C MET A 164 0.90 12.56 4.68
N GLY A 165 1.76 13.47 4.21
CA GLY A 165 1.90 14.81 4.76
C GLY A 165 0.61 15.63 4.73
N LYS A 166 -0.17 15.57 3.64
CA LYS A 166 -1.48 16.24 3.56
C LYS A 166 -2.49 15.67 4.57
N ILE A 167 -2.47 14.37 4.76
CA ILE A 167 -3.33 13.68 5.74
C ILE A 167 -2.92 14.04 7.15
N ASN A 168 -1.62 14.00 7.45
CA ASN A 168 -1.07 14.42 8.75
C ASN A 168 -1.46 15.85 9.10
N GLU A 169 -1.38 16.78 8.14
CA GLU A 169 -1.78 18.17 8.35
C GLU A 169 -3.27 18.31 8.69
N LYS A 170 -4.14 17.53 8.04
CA LYS A 170 -5.59 17.58 8.27
C LYS A 170 -6.05 16.89 9.55
N LEU A 171 -5.43 15.75 9.89
CA LEU A 171 -5.84 14.91 11.01
C LEU A 171 -5.01 15.13 12.28
N GLY A 172 -3.83 15.77 12.17
CA GLY A 172 -2.88 15.89 13.27
C GLY A 172 -2.18 14.56 13.59
N THR A 173 -1.98 13.72 12.60
CA THR A 173 -1.28 12.44 12.67
C THR A 173 0.20 12.56 12.26
N ASP A 174 0.93 11.45 12.29
CA ASP A 174 2.38 11.40 11.99
C ASP A 174 2.72 10.21 11.08
N TYR A 175 1.90 9.96 10.06
CA TYR A 175 2.14 8.88 9.10
C TYR A 175 3.37 9.17 8.24
N GLN A 176 4.25 8.18 8.13
CA GLN A 176 5.46 8.19 7.32
C GLN A 176 5.58 6.86 6.59
N LEU A 177 6.50 6.75 5.63
CA LEU A 177 6.80 5.47 4.97
C LEU A 177 7.29 4.43 5.99
N PHE A 178 8.06 4.88 6.97
CA PHE A 178 8.55 4.09 8.09
C PHE A 178 8.47 4.93 9.37
N ASN A 179 7.83 4.41 10.40
CA ASN A 179 7.79 5.03 11.71
C ASN A 179 8.80 4.35 12.64
N TYR A 180 9.55 5.16 13.36
CA TYR A 180 10.45 4.69 14.41
C TYR A 180 9.79 4.85 15.76
N TYR A 181 9.77 3.79 16.57
CA TYR A 181 9.24 3.82 17.92
C TYR A 181 10.24 3.23 18.92
N GLY A 182 10.53 3.93 20.02
CA GLY A 182 11.36 3.46 21.13
C GLY A 182 12.60 4.30 21.40
N ALA A 183 13.60 3.69 22.03
CA ALA A 183 14.80 4.37 22.48
C ALA A 183 15.72 4.74 21.30
N ALA A 184 16.18 6.00 21.26
CA ALA A 184 17.05 6.50 20.18
C ALA A 184 18.43 5.82 20.11
N ASP A 185 18.88 5.21 21.20
CA ASP A 185 20.17 4.53 21.37
C ASP A 185 20.02 3.00 21.54
N ALA A 186 18.91 2.45 21.08
CA ALA A 186 18.66 1.02 21.18
C ALA A 186 19.66 0.20 20.36
N ASP A 187 20.10 -0.93 20.93
CA ASP A 187 21.06 -1.86 20.33
C ASP A 187 20.38 -3.03 19.57
N ARG A 188 19.04 -3.08 19.60
CA ARG A 188 18.24 -4.09 18.92
C ARG A 188 17.04 -3.47 18.24
N VAL A 189 16.84 -3.81 16.96
CA VAL A 189 15.75 -3.34 16.12
C VAL A 189 14.82 -4.50 15.79
N ILE A 190 13.52 -4.26 15.91
CA ILE A 190 12.49 -5.14 15.36
C ILE A 190 11.87 -4.41 14.18
N ILE A 191 11.82 -5.05 13.02
CA ILE A 191 11.10 -4.56 11.85
C ILE A 191 9.77 -5.30 11.81
N ALA A 192 8.67 -4.54 11.80
CA ALA A 192 7.31 -5.10 11.86
C ALA A 192 6.36 -4.33 10.96
N MET A 193 5.27 -4.96 10.54
CA MET A 193 4.17 -4.34 9.81
C MET A 193 2.85 -5.00 10.16
N GLY A 194 1.74 -4.26 10.02
CA GLY A 194 0.40 -4.74 10.33
C GLY A 194 0.06 -4.67 11.82
N SER A 195 -0.91 -5.44 12.25
CA SER A 195 -1.51 -5.35 13.60
C SER A 195 -0.58 -5.70 14.76
N ILE A 196 0.61 -6.21 14.48
CA ILE A 196 1.63 -6.44 15.51
C ILE A 196 2.26 -5.14 16.01
N CYS A 197 2.21 -4.06 15.23
CA CYS A 197 2.89 -2.81 15.56
C CYS A 197 2.36 -2.21 16.87
N ASP A 198 1.05 -2.09 17.03
CA ASP A 198 0.44 -1.56 18.27
C ASP A 198 0.87 -2.35 19.51
N VAL A 199 0.90 -3.69 19.40
CA VAL A 199 1.32 -4.56 20.52
C VAL A 199 2.83 -4.45 20.76
N ALA A 200 3.62 -4.29 19.69
CA ALA A 200 5.07 -4.12 19.81
C ALA A 200 5.43 -2.83 20.54
N GLU A 201 4.72 -1.73 20.29
CA GLU A 201 4.91 -0.46 21.00
C GLU A 201 4.65 -0.60 22.50
N GLU A 202 3.55 -1.22 22.90
CA GLU A 202 3.25 -1.48 24.33
C GLU A 202 4.35 -2.32 24.99
N VAL A 203 4.83 -3.36 24.29
CA VAL A 203 5.91 -4.23 24.82
C VAL A 203 7.23 -3.48 24.92
N ILE A 204 7.54 -2.62 23.95
CA ILE A 204 8.76 -1.79 23.96
C ILE A 204 8.72 -0.82 25.13
N ASP A 205 7.61 -0.15 25.36
CA ASP A 205 7.44 0.75 26.50
C ASP A 205 7.68 0.02 27.83
N TYR A 206 7.08 -1.15 27.97
CA TYR A 206 7.26 -1.98 29.16
C TYR A 206 8.74 -2.38 29.35
N LEU A 207 9.40 -2.84 28.30
CA LEU A 207 10.79 -3.30 28.36
C LEU A 207 11.75 -2.14 28.59
N ASN A 208 11.56 -1.00 27.95
CA ASN A 208 12.36 0.20 28.15
C ASN A 208 12.25 0.71 29.59
N ALA A 209 11.04 0.70 30.15
CA ALA A 209 10.78 1.07 31.55
C ALA A 209 11.49 0.11 32.55
N ASN A 210 11.80 -1.11 32.14
CA ASN A 210 12.51 -2.12 32.92
C ASN A 210 14.00 -2.27 32.56
N GLY A 211 14.57 -1.30 31.84
CA GLY A 211 16.02 -1.23 31.54
C GLY A 211 16.46 -2.07 30.35
N CYS A 212 15.56 -2.49 29.49
CA CYS A 212 15.85 -3.20 28.24
C CYS A 212 15.59 -2.24 27.06
N LEU A 213 16.66 -1.71 26.46
CA LEU A 213 16.54 -0.74 25.36
C LEU A 213 16.18 -1.45 24.04
N LEU A 214 14.93 -1.35 23.65
CA LEU A 214 14.38 -1.91 22.41
C LEU A 214 13.67 -0.83 21.60
N TYR A 215 13.60 -1.03 20.29
CA TYR A 215 12.74 -0.26 19.40
C TYR A 215 12.18 -1.12 18.27
N THR A 216 11.11 -0.65 17.63
CA THR A 216 10.61 -1.19 16.37
C THR A 216 10.65 -0.13 15.29
N SER A 217 10.89 -0.54 14.07
CA SER A 217 10.62 0.25 12.87
C SER A 217 9.50 -0.42 12.11
N ASP A 218 8.44 0.30 11.81
CA ASP A 218 7.41 -0.17 10.89
C ASP A 218 7.99 -0.21 9.49
N ALA A 219 8.11 -1.40 8.93
CA ALA A 219 8.61 -1.59 7.57
C ALA A 219 7.42 -1.68 6.61
N ALA A 220 6.85 -0.54 6.25
CA ALA A 220 5.82 -0.49 5.22
C ALA A 220 6.36 -0.76 3.81
N ASP A 221 7.66 -0.87 3.61
CA ASP A 221 8.24 -1.12 2.29
C ASP A 221 9.59 -1.84 2.35
N ASP A 222 9.59 -3.14 2.05
CA ASP A 222 10.75 -3.89 1.58
C ASP A 222 10.55 -4.27 0.12
N SER A 223 10.24 -3.31 -0.72
CA SER A 223 10.24 -3.49 -2.18
C SER A 223 11.45 -2.79 -2.80
N LEU A 224 12.62 -3.38 -2.66
CA LEU A 224 13.73 -3.21 -3.59
C LEU A 224 13.86 -4.44 -4.48
#